data_54717034e88cc53d5bf02b47f38b2f18
#
_entry.id   54717034e88cc53d5bf02b47f38b2f18
#
_cell.length_a   1.000
_cell.length_b   1.000
_cell.length_c   1.000
_cell.angle_alpha   90.00
_cell.angle_beta   90.00
_cell.angle_gamma   90.00
#
_symmetry.space_group_name_H-M   'P 1'
#
loop_
_entity.id
_entity.type
_entity.pdbx_description
1 polymer ?
#
loop_
_entity_poly.entity_id
_entity_poly.type
_entity_poly.pdbx_seq_one_letter_code
_entity_poly.pdbx_strand_id
1 'polypeptide(L)'
;MCRRILLLLVVLMLLASGQSAPVQAQADATPRIAVISAFDAELTRLLEQTEVEETITRAGHIFTTGRLAGNDVVLFLSGVSMVNATLTTTMALENFNITHIVFSGIAGGVSPERNIGDVVVPEQWGNYGETFYAREIAPDEWDFGWHATPFGHYGMIVPQESDVFSDAAPMPEGESRFWFPVDAGMYAVAETAAAGVELADCTAENVCLDPAPVIAFGGNGVSGPTFVDNAAYRSWVWDTFQAVALDMETAAVAHVAYTYGVPYLAFRSLSDLAGGGPGENEIGTFFQLAADNSASVVLAFLEAWAAQ
;
A
#
# COMPACT_ATOMS: atom_id res chain seq x y z
N MET A 1 33.14 -15.64 71.73
CA MET A 1 32.03 -16.29 71.08
C MET A 1 30.93 -15.26 70.90
N CYS A 2 30.98 -14.45 69.86
CA CYS A 2 29.90 -13.52 69.51
C CYS A 2 30.27 -12.74 68.24
N ARG A 3 30.26 -13.41 67.06
CA ARG A 3 30.56 -12.71 65.76
C ARG A 3 30.16 -13.53 64.52
N ARG A 4 29.01 -14.15 64.50
CA ARG A 4 28.51 -14.91 63.29
C ARG A 4 27.00 -14.90 63.06
N ILE A 5 26.27 -13.86 63.48
CA ILE A 5 24.79 -13.80 63.27
C ILE A 5 24.38 -12.43 62.64
N LEU A 6 25.17 -11.84 61.78
CA LEU A 6 24.76 -10.54 61.17
C LEU A 6 25.01 -10.51 59.64
N LEU A 7 24.96 -11.64 58.96
CA LEU A 7 25.22 -11.69 57.51
C LEU A 7 24.12 -12.46 56.70
N LEU A 8 22.96 -12.68 57.28
CA LEU A 8 21.88 -13.46 56.64
C LEU A 8 20.57 -12.68 56.43
N LEU A 9 20.56 -11.36 56.65
CA LEU A 9 19.33 -10.54 56.52
C LEU A 9 19.39 -9.48 55.43
N VAL A 10 20.43 -9.43 54.58
CA VAL A 10 20.57 -8.44 53.49
C VAL A 10 20.30 -9.01 52.09
N VAL A 11 20.07 -10.33 51.95
CA VAL A 11 19.90 -10.96 50.61
C VAL A 11 18.43 -11.17 50.23
N LEU A 12 17.46 -10.84 51.06
CA LEU A 12 16.03 -11.13 50.78
C LEU A 12 15.19 -9.89 50.42
N MET A 13 15.77 -8.75 50.04
CA MET A 13 15.02 -7.54 49.66
C MET A 13 15.29 -7.02 48.25
N LEU A 14 15.73 -7.85 47.32
CA LEU A 14 16.05 -7.45 45.93
C LEU A 14 15.34 -8.27 44.84
N LEU A 15 14.18 -8.86 45.13
CA LEU A 15 13.39 -9.61 44.12
C LEU A 15 11.92 -9.21 44.09
N ALA A 16 11.64 -7.92 44.14
CA ALA A 16 10.29 -7.39 43.85
C ALA A 16 10.37 -6.14 42.96
N SER A 17 11.25 -6.15 41.93
CA SER A 17 11.00 -5.33 40.76
C SER A 17 9.97 -6.06 39.92
N GLY A 18 8.70 -5.84 40.27
CA GLY A 18 7.61 -6.20 39.39
C GLY A 18 7.83 -5.53 38.06
N GLN A 19 8.34 -6.29 37.09
CA GLN A 19 8.19 -5.92 35.68
C GLN A 19 6.69 -6.00 35.43
N SER A 20 6.01 -4.84 35.49
CA SER A 20 4.73 -4.74 34.82
C SER A 20 4.97 -5.10 33.37
N ALA A 21 4.52 -6.31 32.98
CA ALA A 21 4.41 -6.62 31.56
C ALA A 21 3.67 -5.47 30.90
N PRO A 22 4.08 -5.00 29.73
CA PRO A 22 3.32 -4.00 29.01
C PRO A 22 1.89 -4.56 28.91
N VAL A 23 0.92 -3.80 29.39
CA VAL A 23 -0.49 -4.11 29.15
C VAL A 23 -0.63 -4.01 27.65
N GLN A 24 -0.65 -5.14 26.97
CA GLN A 24 -0.95 -5.21 25.56
C GLN A 24 -2.36 -4.61 25.43
N ALA A 25 -2.48 -3.45 24.80
CA ALA A 25 -3.78 -2.83 24.57
C ALA A 25 -4.65 -3.90 23.91
N GLN A 26 -5.81 -4.15 24.49
CA GLN A 26 -6.75 -5.13 23.96
C GLN A 26 -7.12 -4.64 22.56
N ALA A 27 -6.88 -5.47 21.54
CA ALA A 27 -7.25 -5.16 20.18
C ALA A 27 -8.75 -4.86 20.10
N ASP A 28 -9.17 -3.88 19.32
CA ASP A 28 -10.59 -3.63 19.04
C ASP A 28 -11.19 -4.91 18.45
N ALA A 29 -12.21 -5.44 19.10
CA ALA A 29 -12.85 -6.70 18.69
C ALA A 29 -13.84 -6.53 17.53
N THR A 30 -14.20 -5.29 17.19
CA THR A 30 -15.15 -4.98 16.12
C THR A 30 -14.52 -5.33 14.77
N PRO A 31 -15.15 -6.20 13.96
CA PRO A 31 -14.65 -6.46 12.60
C PRO A 31 -14.71 -5.18 11.76
N ARG A 32 -13.57 -4.76 11.21
CA ARG A 32 -13.46 -3.51 10.45
C ARG A 32 -12.76 -3.72 9.10
N ILE A 33 -13.12 -2.90 8.12
CA ILE A 33 -12.35 -2.73 6.90
C ILE A 33 -11.29 -1.66 7.17
N ALA A 34 -10.02 -1.96 6.93
CA ALA A 34 -8.98 -0.94 6.90
C ALA A 34 -9.08 -0.14 5.59
N VAL A 35 -9.28 1.16 5.68
CA VAL A 35 -9.28 2.08 4.54
C VAL A 35 -8.02 2.93 4.64
N ILE A 36 -7.10 2.73 3.69
CA ILE A 36 -5.74 3.25 3.74
C ILE A 36 -5.55 4.27 2.62
N SER A 37 -4.81 5.32 2.92
CA SER A 37 -4.23 6.25 1.92
C SER A 37 -2.80 6.62 2.35
N ALA A 38 -1.96 7.11 1.42
CA ALA A 38 -0.58 7.38 1.75
C ALA A 38 -0.38 8.74 2.43
N PHE A 39 -1.15 9.75 2.07
CA PHE A 39 -1.06 11.12 2.59
C PHE A 39 -2.44 11.83 2.62
N ASP A 40 -2.49 12.99 3.30
CA ASP A 40 -3.74 13.67 3.66
C ASP A 40 -4.70 13.90 2.49
N ALA A 41 -4.23 14.37 1.34
CA ALA A 41 -5.08 14.69 0.20
C ALA A 41 -5.87 13.47 -0.32
N GLU A 42 -5.30 12.26 -0.23
CA GLU A 42 -5.95 11.02 -0.64
C GLU A 42 -7.02 10.54 0.35
N LEU A 43 -6.86 10.87 1.64
CA LEU A 43 -7.75 10.40 2.71
C LEU A 43 -8.87 11.37 3.04
N THR A 44 -8.69 12.66 2.77
CA THR A 44 -9.59 13.75 3.19
C THR A 44 -11.03 13.46 2.81
N ARG A 45 -11.31 13.15 1.54
CA ARG A 45 -12.67 12.90 1.07
C ARG A 45 -13.32 11.68 1.74
N LEU A 46 -12.56 10.63 2.00
CA LEU A 46 -13.05 9.44 2.69
C LEU A 46 -13.35 9.75 4.16
N LEU A 47 -12.50 10.53 4.84
CA LEU A 47 -12.74 10.99 6.21
C LEU A 47 -13.97 11.89 6.32
N GLU A 48 -14.18 12.81 5.37
CA GLU A 48 -15.35 13.71 5.34
C GLU A 48 -16.67 12.95 5.21
N GLN A 49 -16.66 11.76 4.58
CA GLN A 49 -17.84 10.90 4.41
C GLN A 49 -17.99 9.88 5.56
N THR A 50 -17.05 9.84 6.50
CA THR A 50 -17.06 8.88 7.61
C THR A 50 -17.83 9.43 8.79
N GLU A 51 -18.77 8.65 9.33
CA GLU A 51 -19.37 8.88 10.65
C GLU A 51 -18.35 8.43 11.70
N VAL A 52 -17.51 9.37 12.17
CA VAL A 52 -16.39 9.10 13.08
C VAL A 52 -16.90 8.66 14.46
N GLU A 53 -16.40 7.54 14.97
CA GLU A 53 -16.65 7.02 16.32
C GLU A 53 -15.54 7.44 17.29
N GLU A 54 -14.28 7.17 16.93
CA GLU A 54 -13.13 7.45 17.76
C GLU A 54 -11.89 7.75 16.93
N THR A 55 -10.98 8.57 17.46
CA THR A 55 -9.66 8.80 16.90
C THR A 55 -8.60 8.36 17.91
N ILE A 56 -7.77 7.40 17.53
CA ILE A 56 -6.79 6.74 18.37
C ILE A 56 -5.39 7.05 17.86
N THR A 57 -4.49 7.49 18.75
CA THR A 57 -3.08 7.70 18.39
C THR A 57 -2.22 6.56 18.94
N ARG A 58 -1.39 5.97 18.09
CA ARG A 58 -0.41 4.95 18.45
C ARG A 58 0.94 5.28 17.82
N ALA A 59 1.98 5.39 18.61
CA ALA A 59 3.35 5.71 18.15
C ALA A 59 3.40 6.90 17.15
N GLY A 60 2.52 7.90 17.31
CA GLY A 60 2.43 9.08 16.45
C GLY A 60 1.54 8.88 15.21
N HIS A 61 1.04 7.69 14.94
CA HIS A 61 0.08 7.42 13.86
C HIS A 61 -1.36 7.57 14.36
N ILE A 62 -2.22 8.12 13.51
CA ILE A 62 -3.63 8.38 13.81
C ILE A 62 -4.48 7.32 13.10
N PHE A 63 -5.35 6.67 13.87
CA PHE A 63 -6.34 5.70 13.39
C PHE A 63 -7.73 6.23 13.74
N THR A 64 -8.59 6.38 12.75
CA THR A 64 -9.95 6.88 12.93
C THR A 64 -10.93 5.73 12.68
N THR A 65 -11.65 5.31 13.72
CA THR A 65 -12.72 4.31 13.59
C THR A 65 -14.04 5.00 13.33
N GLY A 66 -14.95 4.31 12.64
CA GLY A 66 -16.24 4.86 12.30
C GLY A 66 -17.01 4.02 11.30
N ARG A 67 -18.03 4.64 10.70
CA ARG A 67 -18.83 4.04 9.62
C ARG A 67 -18.64 4.81 8.33
N LEU A 68 -18.36 4.08 7.26
CA LEU A 68 -18.20 4.64 5.91
C LEU A 68 -18.97 3.78 4.91
N ALA A 69 -19.90 4.40 4.19
CA ALA A 69 -20.71 3.72 3.17
C ALA A 69 -21.34 2.39 3.69
N GLY A 70 -21.85 2.40 4.93
CA GLY A 70 -22.50 1.24 5.56
C GLY A 70 -21.59 0.22 6.24
N ASN A 71 -20.26 0.36 6.14
CA ASN A 71 -19.29 -0.56 6.74
C ASN A 71 -18.67 0.01 8.01
N ASP A 72 -18.34 -0.84 8.98
CA ASP A 72 -17.45 -0.49 10.07
C ASP A 72 -16.00 -0.42 9.55
N VAL A 73 -15.35 0.71 9.74
CA VAL A 73 -14.02 0.98 9.15
C VAL A 73 -13.00 1.45 10.18
N VAL A 74 -11.74 1.31 9.85
CA VAL A 74 -10.63 2.08 10.43
C VAL A 74 -9.86 2.75 9.31
N LEU A 75 -9.82 4.09 9.33
CA LEU A 75 -9.11 4.90 8.34
C LEU A 75 -7.78 5.37 8.92
N PHE A 76 -6.73 5.33 8.11
CA PHE A 76 -5.42 5.83 8.51
C PHE A 76 -4.53 6.14 7.30
N LEU A 77 -3.50 6.96 7.56
CA LEU A 77 -2.43 7.18 6.60
C LEU A 77 -1.35 6.11 6.75
N SER A 78 -1.01 5.45 5.67
CA SER A 78 0.15 4.55 5.64
C SER A 78 1.47 5.33 5.81
N GLY A 79 1.49 6.61 5.43
CA GLY A 79 2.69 7.36 5.16
C GLY A 79 3.30 6.97 3.81
N VAL A 80 4.08 7.89 3.24
CA VAL A 80 4.70 7.68 1.92
C VAL A 80 5.83 6.66 2.02
N SER A 81 5.91 5.79 1.01
CA SER A 81 6.93 4.77 0.76
C SER A 81 6.80 3.47 1.57
N MET A 82 7.43 2.42 1.05
CA MET A 82 7.31 1.02 1.45
C MET A 82 7.48 0.78 2.96
N VAL A 83 8.48 1.43 3.58
CA VAL A 83 8.77 1.24 5.02
C VAL A 83 7.64 1.76 5.88
N ASN A 84 7.12 2.96 5.57
CA ASN A 84 6.00 3.55 6.30
C ASN A 84 4.73 2.71 6.10
N ALA A 85 4.45 2.32 4.87
CA ALA A 85 3.29 1.50 4.53
C ALA A 85 3.32 0.14 5.25
N THR A 86 4.46 -0.54 5.28
CA THR A 86 4.65 -1.78 6.04
C THR A 86 4.38 -1.56 7.53
N LEU A 87 5.06 -0.56 8.12
CA LEU A 87 4.96 -0.29 9.56
C LEU A 87 3.52 0.01 9.98
N THR A 88 2.86 0.95 9.31
CA THR A 88 1.53 1.42 9.73
C THR A 88 0.46 0.36 9.47
N THR A 89 0.53 -0.38 8.36
CA THR A 89 -0.39 -1.49 8.08
C THR A 89 -0.24 -2.61 9.11
N THR A 90 0.99 -2.97 9.47
CA THR A 90 1.26 -3.94 10.54
C THR A 90 0.69 -3.45 11.88
N MET A 91 0.92 -2.19 12.24
CA MET A 91 0.34 -1.61 13.46
C MET A 91 -1.20 -1.67 13.45
N ALA A 92 -1.84 -1.44 12.31
CA ALA A 92 -3.30 -1.54 12.19
C ALA A 92 -3.77 -2.97 12.44
N LEU A 93 -3.16 -3.97 11.81
CA LEU A 93 -3.52 -5.39 11.98
C LEU A 93 -3.30 -5.89 13.41
N GLU A 94 -2.28 -5.38 14.11
CA GLU A 94 -2.00 -5.74 15.51
C GLU A 94 -2.93 -5.07 16.53
N ASN A 95 -3.59 -3.96 16.17
CA ASN A 95 -4.41 -3.18 17.10
C ASN A 95 -5.92 -3.26 16.83
N PHE A 96 -6.34 -3.66 15.64
CA PHE A 96 -7.73 -3.72 15.21
C PHE A 96 -8.06 -5.08 14.61
N ASN A 97 -9.32 -5.51 14.72
CA ASN A 97 -9.82 -6.72 14.07
C ASN A 97 -10.13 -6.43 12.58
N ILE A 98 -9.09 -6.35 11.77
CA ILE A 98 -9.20 -6.03 10.35
C ILE A 98 -9.57 -7.29 9.57
N THR A 99 -10.66 -7.21 8.82
CA THR A 99 -11.18 -8.29 7.97
C THR A 99 -10.79 -8.13 6.50
N HIS A 100 -10.64 -6.90 6.04
CA HIS A 100 -10.29 -6.55 4.65
C HIS A 100 -9.48 -5.27 4.63
N ILE A 101 -8.67 -5.11 3.60
CA ILE A 101 -7.88 -3.89 3.35
C ILE A 101 -8.31 -3.27 2.02
N VAL A 102 -8.64 -1.99 2.04
CA VAL A 102 -8.92 -1.15 0.87
C VAL A 102 -7.90 -0.03 0.82
N PHE A 103 -7.14 0.05 -0.25
CA PHE A 103 -6.14 1.09 -0.41
C PHE A 103 -6.53 2.06 -1.52
N SER A 104 -6.78 3.32 -1.16
CA SER A 104 -7.12 4.42 -2.07
C SER A 104 -5.94 5.36 -2.23
N GLY A 105 -5.61 5.75 -3.46
CA GLY A 105 -4.55 6.74 -3.67
C GLY A 105 -4.28 7.06 -5.13
N ILE A 106 -3.19 7.81 -5.33
CA ILE A 106 -2.71 8.18 -6.66
C ILE A 106 -1.52 7.30 -7.08
N ALA A 107 -1.19 7.33 -8.37
CA ALA A 107 -0.03 6.64 -8.94
C ALA A 107 0.44 7.32 -10.23
N GLY A 108 1.68 7.03 -10.65
CA GLY A 108 2.15 7.33 -11.98
C GLY A 108 1.62 6.32 -13.00
N GLY A 109 1.11 6.80 -14.13
CA GLY A 109 0.63 5.99 -15.24
C GLY A 109 1.76 5.40 -16.06
N VAL A 110 1.82 4.07 -16.17
CA VAL A 110 2.91 3.37 -16.88
C VAL A 110 2.47 2.88 -18.25
N SER A 111 1.27 2.31 -18.34
CA SER A 111 0.72 1.84 -19.61
C SER A 111 0.57 2.97 -20.62
N PRO A 112 0.94 2.76 -21.90
CA PRO A 112 0.69 3.74 -22.97
C PRO A 112 -0.80 3.91 -23.32
N GLU A 113 -1.66 3.04 -22.83
CA GLU A 113 -3.11 3.05 -23.07
C GLU A 113 -3.89 3.81 -21.99
N ARG A 114 -3.21 4.30 -20.96
CA ARG A 114 -3.83 4.99 -19.80
C ARG A 114 -3.46 6.46 -19.81
N ASN A 115 -4.38 7.26 -19.28
CA ASN A 115 -4.27 8.71 -19.22
C ASN A 115 -4.31 9.20 -17.77
N ILE A 116 -3.89 10.44 -17.55
CA ILE A 116 -4.04 11.11 -16.26
C ILE A 116 -5.52 11.14 -15.89
N GLY A 117 -5.83 10.94 -14.61
CA GLY A 117 -7.18 10.88 -14.07
C GLY A 117 -7.86 9.51 -14.17
N ASP A 118 -7.39 8.59 -15.04
CA ASP A 118 -7.90 7.22 -15.07
C ASP A 118 -7.76 6.59 -13.69
N VAL A 119 -8.79 5.86 -13.26
CA VAL A 119 -8.70 5.01 -12.07
C VAL A 119 -8.43 3.59 -12.51
N VAL A 120 -7.31 3.03 -12.08
CA VAL A 120 -6.91 1.66 -12.40
C VAL A 120 -7.04 0.76 -11.18
N VAL A 121 -7.52 -0.47 -11.41
CA VAL A 121 -7.66 -1.52 -10.38
C VAL A 121 -6.89 -2.75 -10.88
N PRO A 122 -5.60 -2.85 -10.57
CA PRO A 122 -4.76 -3.99 -10.96
C PRO A 122 -5.18 -5.28 -10.27
N GLU A 123 -4.94 -6.43 -10.93
CA GLU A 123 -5.22 -7.76 -10.41
C GLU A 123 -4.18 -8.24 -9.39
N GLN A 124 -2.99 -7.63 -9.39
CA GLN A 124 -1.89 -7.96 -8.49
C GLN A 124 -0.87 -6.83 -8.41
N TRP A 125 -0.08 -6.84 -7.33
CA TRP A 125 0.96 -5.85 -7.10
C TRP A 125 2.30 -6.52 -6.83
N GLY A 126 3.39 -5.93 -7.38
CA GLY A 126 4.75 -6.41 -7.22
C GLY A 126 5.71 -5.35 -6.72
N ASN A 127 6.73 -5.77 -5.97
CA ASN A 127 7.77 -4.87 -5.48
C ASN A 127 8.93 -4.80 -6.48
N TYR A 128 8.92 -3.81 -7.40
CA TYR A 128 10.02 -3.61 -8.34
C TYR A 128 11.29 -3.02 -7.67
N GLY A 129 11.17 -2.53 -6.46
CA GLY A 129 12.27 -1.96 -5.68
C GLY A 129 13.13 -3.00 -4.96
N GLU A 130 12.71 -4.27 -4.88
CA GLU A 130 13.58 -5.36 -4.46
C GLU A 130 14.53 -5.70 -5.61
N THR A 131 15.79 -5.35 -5.48
CA THR A 131 16.72 -5.35 -6.62
C THR A 131 18.12 -5.83 -6.26
N PHE A 132 18.79 -6.46 -7.23
CA PHE A 132 20.21 -6.67 -7.24
C PHE A 132 20.86 -5.64 -8.18
N TYR A 133 21.98 -5.06 -7.79
CA TYR A 133 22.77 -4.18 -8.66
C TYR A 133 23.92 -4.98 -9.26
N ALA A 134 23.84 -5.22 -10.58
CA ALA A 134 24.85 -5.96 -11.32
C ALA A 134 26.19 -5.22 -11.36
N ARG A 135 27.28 -5.98 -11.37
CA ARG A 135 28.64 -5.43 -11.49
C ARG A 135 28.89 -4.98 -12.92
N GLU A 136 29.32 -3.74 -13.11
CA GLU A 136 29.85 -3.27 -14.38
C GLU A 136 31.23 -3.91 -14.66
N ILE A 137 31.39 -4.54 -15.83
CA ILE A 137 32.63 -5.18 -16.30
C ILE A 137 33.28 -4.43 -17.46
N ALA A 138 32.48 -3.67 -18.21
CA ALA A 138 32.90 -2.69 -19.21
C ALA A 138 31.79 -1.62 -19.36
N PRO A 139 32.02 -0.47 -20.02
CA PRO A 139 30.97 0.52 -20.22
C PRO A 139 29.71 -0.10 -20.83
N ASP A 140 28.58 0.04 -20.11
CA ASP A 140 27.26 -0.54 -20.45
C ASP A 140 27.21 -2.09 -20.52
N GLU A 141 28.21 -2.78 -20.00
CA GLU A 141 28.22 -4.25 -19.87
C GLU A 141 28.17 -4.68 -18.40
N TRP A 142 27.26 -5.60 -18.09
CA TRP A 142 26.93 -6.00 -16.72
C TRP A 142 27.16 -7.49 -16.49
N ASP A 143 27.79 -7.84 -15.37
CA ASP A 143 27.85 -9.22 -14.87
C ASP A 143 26.74 -9.44 -13.86
N PHE A 144 25.76 -10.25 -14.21
CA PHE A 144 24.61 -10.59 -13.38
C PHE A 144 24.91 -11.74 -12.42
N GLY A 145 26.06 -12.38 -12.52
CA GLY A 145 26.48 -13.49 -11.66
C GLY A 145 25.46 -14.65 -11.67
N TRP A 146 25.03 -15.02 -10.48
CA TRP A 146 24.05 -16.11 -10.27
C TRP A 146 22.60 -15.59 -10.07
N HIS A 147 22.38 -14.29 -10.15
CA HIS A 147 21.06 -13.69 -10.00
C HIS A 147 20.23 -13.85 -11.27
N ALA A 148 19.55 -14.99 -11.40
CA ALA A 148 18.57 -15.19 -12.45
C ALA A 148 17.23 -14.56 -12.06
N THR A 149 16.64 -13.80 -12.96
CA THR A 149 15.31 -13.20 -12.78
C THR A 149 14.50 -13.35 -14.07
N PRO A 150 13.18 -13.56 -13.98
CA PRO A 150 12.33 -13.56 -15.16
C PRO A 150 12.13 -12.18 -15.78
N PHE A 151 12.54 -11.09 -15.08
CA PHE A 151 12.18 -9.71 -15.41
C PHE A 151 13.24 -8.95 -16.23
N GLY A 152 14.36 -9.55 -16.59
CA GLY A 152 15.45 -8.82 -17.26
C GLY A 152 16.06 -7.74 -16.35
N HIS A 153 16.53 -6.63 -16.93
CA HIS A 153 17.22 -5.58 -16.18
C HIS A 153 17.07 -4.20 -16.82
N TYR A 154 17.27 -3.14 -16.02
CA TYR A 154 17.45 -1.77 -16.49
C TYR A 154 18.85 -1.28 -16.11
N GLY A 155 19.77 -1.26 -17.08
CA GLY A 155 21.18 -1.03 -16.76
C GLY A 155 21.68 -2.06 -15.73
N MET A 156 22.19 -1.58 -14.61
CA MET A 156 22.64 -2.45 -13.52
C MET A 156 21.50 -2.97 -12.61
N ILE A 157 20.30 -2.45 -12.72
CA ILE A 157 19.16 -2.75 -11.83
C ILE A 157 18.48 -4.03 -12.31
N VAL A 158 18.44 -5.05 -11.45
CA VAL A 158 17.86 -6.36 -11.73
C VAL A 158 16.79 -6.65 -10.67
N PRO A 159 15.49 -6.61 -11.00
CA PRO A 159 14.44 -6.93 -10.05
C PRO A 159 14.55 -8.37 -9.53
N GLN A 160 14.23 -8.54 -8.26
CA GLN A 160 14.26 -9.82 -7.57
C GLN A 160 12.89 -10.12 -6.96
N GLU A 161 12.62 -11.39 -6.73
CA GLU A 161 11.54 -11.80 -5.83
C GLU A 161 11.94 -11.54 -4.39
N SER A 162 10.95 -11.29 -3.53
CA SER A 162 11.14 -11.17 -2.08
C SER A 162 10.91 -12.51 -1.41
N ASP A 163 11.72 -12.82 -0.39
CA ASP A 163 11.42 -13.93 0.51
C ASP A 163 10.24 -13.53 1.42
N VAL A 164 9.20 -14.33 1.40
CA VAL A 164 7.93 -14.08 2.10
C VAL A 164 7.63 -15.20 3.08
N PHE A 165 7.13 -14.84 4.24
CA PHE A 165 6.73 -15.77 5.28
C PHE A 165 5.26 -15.55 5.64
N SER A 166 4.55 -16.66 5.87
CA SER A 166 3.15 -16.67 6.29
C SER A 166 2.86 -17.95 7.08
N ASP A 167 1.66 -18.08 7.61
CA ASP A 167 1.24 -19.33 8.28
C ASP A 167 1.27 -20.53 7.32
N ALA A 168 1.06 -20.31 6.02
CA ALA A 168 1.14 -21.35 5.00
C ALA A 168 2.59 -21.67 4.57
N ALA A 169 3.51 -20.71 4.70
CA ALA A 169 4.93 -20.82 4.37
C ALA A 169 5.78 -20.21 5.50
N PRO A 170 5.89 -20.90 6.66
CA PRO A 170 6.57 -20.35 7.83
C PRO A 170 8.09 -20.37 7.69
N MET A 171 8.77 -19.55 8.51
CA MET A 171 10.22 -19.63 8.63
C MET A 171 10.67 -21.03 9.10
N PRO A 172 11.85 -21.51 8.69
CA PRO A 172 12.85 -20.83 7.83
C PRO A 172 12.65 -21.04 6.33
N GLU A 173 11.72 -21.87 5.88
CA GLU A 173 11.56 -22.23 4.46
C GLU A 173 11.01 -21.05 3.65
N GLY A 174 9.88 -20.47 4.08
CA GLY A 174 9.24 -19.37 3.36
C GLY A 174 8.86 -19.71 1.92
N GLU A 175 8.62 -18.68 1.14
CA GLU A 175 8.51 -18.78 -0.32
C GLU A 175 9.10 -17.54 -0.98
N SER A 176 9.51 -17.65 -2.26
CA SER A 176 9.96 -16.53 -3.06
C SER A 176 8.80 -16.02 -3.91
N ARG A 177 8.52 -14.71 -3.86
CA ARG A 177 7.35 -14.11 -4.49
C ARG A 177 7.62 -12.70 -4.99
N PHE A 178 7.19 -12.43 -6.20
CA PHE A 178 7.15 -11.07 -6.74
C PHE A 178 5.73 -10.48 -6.70
N TRP A 179 4.73 -11.28 -7.08
CA TRP A 179 3.35 -10.83 -7.23
C TRP A 179 2.47 -11.21 -6.04
N PHE A 180 1.71 -10.25 -5.56
CA PHE A 180 0.67 -10.41 -4.55
C PHE A 180 -0.69 -10.15 -5.21
N PRO A 181 -1.50 -11.20 -5.49
CA PRO A 181 -2.81 -11.02 -6.09
C PRO A 181 -3.78 -10.34 -5.13
N VAL A 182 -4.67 -9.52 -5.67
CA VAL A 182 -5.79 -8.95 -4.92
C VAL A 182 -6.85 -10.00 -4.65
N ASP A 183 -7.77 -9.71 -3.72
CA ASP A 183 -8.90 -10.63 -3.47
C ASP A 183 -9.89 -10.61 -4.64
N ALA A 184 -10.20 -11.79 -5.18
CA ALA A 184 -11.05 -11.93 -6.34
C ALA A 184 -12.52 -11.54 -6.06
N GLY A 185 -12.99 -11.72 -4.82
CA GLY A 185 -14.35 -11.34 -4.41
C GLY A 185 -14.48 -9.82 -4.35
N MET A 186 -13.52 -9.15 -3.69
CA MET A 186 -13.48 -7.69 -3.65
C MET A 186 -13.36 -7.09 -5.07
N TYR A 187 -12.52 -7.68 -5.91
CA TYR A 187 -12.32 -7.24 -7.29
C TYR A 187 -13.61 -7.31 -8.12
N ALA A 188 -14.34 -8.41 -8.07
CA ALA A 188 -15.60 -8.59 -8.80
C ALA A 188 -16.69 -7.61 -8.35
N VAL A 189 -16.75 -7.31 -7.04
CA VAL A 189 -17.67 -6.29 -6.50
C VAL A 189 -17.28 -4.90 -6.98
N ALA A 190 -15.99 -4.57 -6.94
CA ALA A 190 -15.47 -3.29 -7.42
C ALA A 190 -15.76 -3.08 -8.92
N GLU A 191 -15.56 -4.10 -9.76
CA GLU A 191 -15.86 -4.05 -11.20
C GLU A 191 -17.35 -3.76 -11.46
N THR A 192 -18.23 -4.40 -10.69
CA THR A 192 -19.68 -4.16 -10.78
C THR A 192 -20.07 -2.76 -10.32
N ALA A 193 -19.52 -2.31 -9.19
CA ALA A 193 -19.80 -1.01 -8.60
C ALA A 193 -19.32 0.16 -9.47
N ALA A 194 -18.17 -0.01 -10.11
CA ALA A 194 -17.55 1.01 -10.97
C ALA A 194 -18.42 1.44 -12.16
N ALA A 195 -19.31 0.58 -12.64
CA ALA A 195 -20.17 0.89 -13.80
C ALA A 195 -21.11 2.09 -13.60
N GLY A 196 -21.35 2.51 -12.35
CA GLY A 196 -22.18 3.66 -11.99
C GLY A 196 -21.41 4.92 -11.59
N VAL A 197 -20.09 4.89 -11.61
CA VAL A 197 -19.25 5.99 -11.14
C VAL A 197 -18.85 6.91 -12.28
N GLU A 198 -19.12 8.22 -12.12
CA GLU A 198 -18.61 9.27 -12.98
C GLU A 198 -17.36 9.89 -12.34
N LEU A 199 -16.26 9.94 -13.10
CA LEU A 199 -15.01 10.56 -12.67
C LEU A 199 -15.00 12.04 -13.03
N ALA A 200 -14.38 12.86 -12.18
CA ALA A 200 -14.11 14.24 -12.49
C ALA A 200 -13.03 14.33 -13.58
N ASP A 201 -13.24 15.21 -14.56
CA ASP A 201 -12.32 15.46 -15.68
C ASP A 201 -11.62 16.82 -15.59
N CYS A 202 -12.02 17.69 -14.66
CA CYS A 202 -11.46 19.04 -14.49
C CYS A 202 -11.04 19.27 -13.03
N THR A 203 -9.91 19.97 -12.84
CA THR A 203 -9.49 20.47 -11.52
C THR A 203 -10.37 21.62 -11.06
N ALA A 204 -10.23 22.02 -9.78
CA ALA A 204 -10.93 23.18 -9.23
C ALA A 204 -10.61 24.49 -9.97
N GLU A 205 -9.43 24.60 -10.58
CA GLU A 205 -8.96 25.71 -11.40
C GLU A 205 -9.45 25.63 -12.86
N ASN A 206 -10.32 24.67 -13.20
CA ASN A 206 -10.84 24.39 -14.54
C ASN A 206 -9.74 24.00 -15.57
N VAL A 207 -8.72 23.28 -15.13
CA VAL A 207 -7.80 22.57 -16.02
C VAL A 207 -8.40 21.21 -16.28
N CYS A 208 -8.82 20.96 -17.52
CA CYS A 208 -9.58 19.76 -17.88
C CYS A 208 -8.73 18.76 -18.67
N LEU A 209 -8.99 17.49 -18.44
CA LEU A 209 -8.37 16.36 -19.15
C LEU A 209 -9.11 16.08 -20.47
N ASP A 210 -8.37 15.75 -21.49
CA ASP A 210 -8.87 15.26 -22.77
C ASP A 210 -7.96 14.13 -23.26
N PRO A 211 -8.46 12.89 -23.34
CA PRO A 211 -9.83 12.45 -23.09
C PRO A 211 -10.25 12.49 -21.62
N ALA A 212 -11.56 12.46 -21.35
CA ALA A 212 -12.10 12.30 -20.01
C ALA A 212 -11.64 10.98 -19.37
N PRO A 213 -11.39 10.95 -18.04
CA PRO A 213 -10.88 9.77 -17.34
C PRO A 213 -11.86 8.60 -17.38
N VAL A 214 -11.32 7.38 -17.32
CA VAL A 214 -12.09 6.13 -17.26
C VAL A 214 -11.65 5.26 -16.09
N ILE A 215 -12.53 4.33 -15.66
CA ILE A 215 -12.17 3.29 -14.69
C ILE A 215 -11.76 2.05 -15.47
N ALA A 216 -10.58 1.52 -15.18
CA ALA A 216 -10.03 0.38 -15.88
C ALA A 216 -9.60 -0.73 -14.92
N PHE A 217 -10.09 -1.94 -15.19
CA PHE A 217 -9.76 -3.15 -14.46
C PHE A 217 -8.73 -3.98 -15.24
N GLY A 218 -7.87 -4.69 -14.51
CA GLY A 218 -6.86 -5.57 -15.08
C GLY A 218 -5.45 -4.97 -15.11
N GLY A 219 -4.51 -5.79 -15.59
CA GLY A 219 -3.10 -5.48 -15.58
C GLY A 219 -2.46 -5.60 -14.21
N ASN A 220 -1.21 -5.18 -14.11
CA ASN A 220 -0.42 -5.26 -12.89
C ASN A 220 -0.17 -3.88 -12.32
N GLY A 221 0.00 -3.79 -11.00
CA GLY A 221 0.59 -2.63 -10.33
C GLY A 221 1.98 -2.96 -9.82
N VAL A 222 2.85 -1.97 -9.78
CA VAL A 222 4.17 -2.14 -9.16
C VAL A 222 4.47 -1.00 -8.20
N SER A 223 5.19 -1.32 -7.12
CA SER A 223 5.61 -0.34 -6.12
C SER A 223 7.10 -0.39 -5.86
N GLY A 224 7.67 0.74 -5.47
CA GLY A 224 9.06 0.81 -5.02
C GLY A 224 9.34 2.12 -4.27
N PRO A 225 10.51 2.26 -3.64
CA PRO A 225 10.81 3.41 -2.77
C PRO A 225 11.15 4.70 -3.55
N THR A 226 10.92 4.73 -4.86
CA THR A 226 11.39 5.81 -5.73
C THR A 226 10.21 6.49 -6.42
N PHE A 227 10.14 7.82 -6.33
CA PHE A 227 9.29 8.61 -7.22
C PHE A 227 9.89 8.56 -8.63
N VAL A 228 9.13 8.06 -9.60
CA VAL A 228 9.58 7.87 -10.97
C VAL A 228 9.07 9.00 -11.85
N ASP A 229 9.99 9.78 -12.40
CA ASP A 229 9.77 10.82 -13.41
C ASP A 229 10.80 10.65 -14.54
N ASN A 230 10.70 9.51 -15.25
CA ASN A 230 11.66 9.13 -16.29
C ASN A 230 11.02 8.27 -17.38
N ALA A 231 10.90 8.83 -18.58
CA ALA A 231 10.22 8.19 -19.71
C ALA A 231 10.84 6.85 -20.12
N ALA A 232 12.18 6.73 -20.10
CA ALA A 232 12.85 5.49 -20.48
C ALA A 232 12.61 4.39 -19.42
N TYR A 233 12.65 4.76 -18.14
CA TYR A 233 12.36 3.83 -17.05
C TYR A 233 10.87 3.41 -17.05
N ARG A 234 9.95 4.34 -17.27
CA ARG A 234 8.52 4.07 -17.47
C ARG A 234 8.29 3.03 -18.56
N SER A 235 8.92 3.20 -19.73
CA SER A 235 8.78 2.26 -20.84
C SER A 235 9.32 0.87 -20.46
N TRP A 236 10.46 0.82 -19.79
CA TRP A 236 11.01 -0.44 -19.30
C TRP A 236 10.09 -1.13 -18.27
N VAL A 237 9.48 -0.40 -17.35
CA VAL A 237 8.53 -0.93 -16.38
C VAL A 237 7.30 -1.51 -17.09
N TRP A 238 6.79 -0.82 -18.13
CA TRP A 238 5.70 -1.36 -18.94
C TRP A 238 6.09 -2.65 -19.66
N ASP A 239 7.20 -2.63 -20.38
CA ASP A 239 7.67 -3.78 -21.16
C ASP A 239 7.96 -4.99 -20.27
N THR A 240 8.47 -4.76 -19.07
CA THR A 240 8.90 -5.79 -18.14
C THR A 240 7.75 -6.38 -17.33
N PHE A 241 6.91 -5.53 -16.75
CA PHE A 241 5.91 -5.94 -15.76
C PHE A 241 4.48 -5.86 -16.28
N GLN A 242 4.24 -5.29 -17.45
CA GLN A 242 2.90 -4.95 -17.96
C GLN A 242 2.09 -4.18 -16.93
N ALA A 243 2.79 -3.29 -16.22
CA ALA A 243 2.20 -2.51 -15.14
C ALA A 243 1.36 -1.37 -15.70
N VAL A 244 0.15 -1.18 -15.19
CA VAL A 244 -0.71 -0.05 -15.52
C VAL A 244 -0.46 1.15 -14.60
N ALA A 245 0.00 0.89 -13.38
CA ALA A 245 0.31 1.88 -12.35
C ALA A 245 1.63 1.58 -11.65
N LEU A 246 2.32 2.65 -11.25
CA LEU A 246 3.51 2.61 -10.43
C LEU A 246 3.33 3.56 -9.25
N ASP A 247 3.45 3.03 -8.03
CA ASP A 247 3.35 3.80 -6.79
C ASP A 247 4.50 3.51 -5.82
N MET A 248 4.37 3.96 -4.59
CA MET A 248 5.42 3.80 -3.59
C MET A 248 5.00 2.96 -2.36
N GLU A 249 3.79 2.37 -2.32
CA GLU A 249 3.24 1.76 -1.10
C GLU A 249 2.54 0.42 -1.31
N THR A 250 1.76 0.26 -2.39
CA THR A 250 0.75 -0.81 -2.50
C THR A 250 1.35 -2.20 -2.38
N ALA A 251 2.51 -2.47 -3.00
CA ALA A 251 3.15 -3.78 -2.88
C ALA A 251 3.58 -4.11 -1.45
N ALA A 252 3.92 -3.09 -0.63
CA ALA A 252 4.24 -3.30 0.78
C ALA A 252 2.98 -3.66 1.58
N VAL A 253 1.86 -2.96 1.34
CA VAL A 253 0.55 -3.29 1.95
C VAL A 253 0.10 -4.69 1.52
N ALA A 254 0.26 -5.03 0.24
CA ALA A 254 -0.07 -6.33 -0.33
C ALA A 254 0.76 -7.47 0.31
N HIS A 255 2.06 -7.25 0.50
CA HIS A 255 2.94 -8.20 1.19
C HIS A 255 2.50 -8.41 2.65
N VAL A 256 2.22 -7.33 3.39
CA VAL A 256 1.69 -7.43 4.77
C VAL A 256 0.35 -8.17 4.78
N ALA A 257 -0.59 -7.81 3.90
CA ALA A 257 -1.88 -8.46 3.77
C ALA A 257 -1.74 -9.98 3.52
N TYR A 258 -0.83 -10.36 2.62
CA TYR A 258 -0.50 -11.75 2.33
C TYR A 258 0.05 -12.49 3.56
N THR A 259 1.02 -11.88 4.27
CA THR A 259 1.63 -12.45 5.48
C THR A 259 0.58 -12.72 6.57
N TYR A 260 -0.37 -11.82 6.76
CA TYR A 260 -1.44 -11.94 7.75
C TYR A 260 -2.68 -12.69 7.26
N GLY A 261 -2.72 -13.09 5.99
CA GLY A 261 -3.87 -13.77 5.39
C GLY A 261 -5.13 -12.90 5.30
N VAL A 262 -4.97 -11.58 5.18
CA VAL A 262 -6.08 -10.62 5.09
C VAL A 262 -6.32 -10.23 3.64
N PRO A 263 -7.57 -10.35 3.10
CA PRO A 263 -7.92 -9.94 1.76
C PRO A 263 -7.67 -8.45 1.54
N TYR A 264 -7.16 -8.06 0.36
CA TYR A 264 -6.94 -6.65 0.03
C TYR A 264 -7.34 -6.32 -1.41
N LEU A 265 -7.65 -5.04 -1.65
CA LEU A 265 -7.84 -4.45 -2.96
C LEU A 265 -7.29 -3.02 -2.97
N ALA A 266 -6.66 -2.61 -4.06
CA ALA A 266 -6.12 -1.26 -4.22
C ALA A 266 -6.70 -0.56 -5.45
N PHE A 267 -7.04 0.71 -5.27
CA PHE A 267 -7.54 1.62 -6.29
C PHE A 267 -6.53 2.74 -6.46
N ARG A 268 -6.10 3.00 -7.69
CA ARG A 268 -5.14 4.06 -8.00
C ARG A 268 -5.63 4.91 -9.14
N SER A 269 -5.70 6.23 -8.91
CA SER A 269 -5.93 7.18 -9.98
C SER A 269 -4.61 7.78 -10.46
N LEU A 270 -4.45 7.92 -11.76
CA LEU A 270 -3.19 8.35 -12.35
C LEU A 270 -3.06 9.87 -12.24
N SER A 271 -2.11 10.35 -11.43
CA SER A 271 -1.85 11.77 -11.22
C SER A 271 -0.88 12.38 -12.24
N ASP A 272 -0.11 11.51 -12.88
CA ASP A 272 0.94 11.81 -13.85
C ASP A 272 1.25 10.57 -14.69
N LEU A 273 2.17 10.70 -15.65
CA LEU A 273 2.57 9.60 -16.53
C LEU A 273 4.00 9.08 -16.22
N ALA A 274 4.47 9.19 -14.99
CA ALA A 274 5.80 8.72 -14.57
C ALA A 274 6.95 9.23 -15.48
N GLY A 275 6.86 10.47 -15.93
CA GLY A 275 7.81 11.10 -16.86
C GLY A 275 7.55 10.83 -18.33
N GLY A 276 6.40 10.23 -18.68
CA GLY A 276 5.99 10.01 -20.07
C GLY A 276 5.29 11.19 -20.74
N GLY A 277 5.01 12.26 -19.99
CA GLY A 277 4.41 13.49 -20.50
C GLY A 277 5.39 14.36 -21.32
N PRO A 278 4.88 15.32 -22.09
CA PRO A 278 5.69 16.16 -22.97
C PRO A 278 6.43 17.32 -22.29
N GLY A 279 6.21 17.54 -21.00
CA GLY A 279 6.71 18.67 -20.23
C GLY A 279 7.19 18.31 -18.82
N GLU A 280 6.92 19.20 -17.87
CA GLU A 280 7.13 18.92 -16.45
C GLU A 280 6.12 17.86 -15.98
N ASN A 281 6.44 17.17 -14.88
CA ASN A 281 5.55 16.17 -14.31
C ASN A 281 4.21 16.79 -13.88
N GLU A 282 3.12 16.18 -14.28
CA GLU A 282 1.76 16.73 -14.15
C GLU A 282 1.17 16.55 -12.74
N ILE A 283 1.84 15.83 -11.84
CA ILE A 283 1.34 15.57 -10.48
C ILE A 283 0.94 16.85 -9.74
N GLY A 284 1.71 17.93 -9.89
CA GLY A 284 1.41 19.22 -9.26
C GLY A 284 0.07 19.83 -9.66
N THR A 285 -0.44 19.47 -10.84
CA THR A 285 -1.73 19.93 -11.38
C THR A 285 -2.87 18.99 -11.01
N PHE A 286 -2.64 17.67 -11.09
CA PHE A 286 -3.74 16.70 -11.07
C PHE A 286 -3.80 15.81 -9.82
N PHE A 287 -2.90 15.96 -8.83
CA PHE A 287 -2.90 15.08 -7.67
C PHE A 287 -4.23 15.08 -6.89
N GLN A 288 -4.85 16.24 -6.70
CA GLN A 288 -6.13 16.33 -5.98
C GLN A 288 -7.28 15.71 -6.77
N LEU A 289 -7.36 16.00 -8.08
CA LEU A 289 -8.37 15.40 -8.96
C LEU A 289 -8.23 13.86 -8.96
N ALA A 290 -7.01 13.35 -9.07
CA ALA A 290 -6.75 11.93 -9.04
C ALA A 290 -7.13 11.32 -7.67
N ALA A 291 -6.75 11.96 -6.55
CA ALA A 291 -7.13 11.52 -5.22
C ALA A 291 -8.66 11.41 -5.04
N ASP A 292 -9.39 12.43 -5.50
CA ASP A 292 -10.86 12.49 -5.44
C ASP A 292 -11.51 11.43 -6.35
N ASN A 293 -10.95 11.17 -7.53
CA ASN A 293 -11.42 10.12 -8.44
C ASN A 293 -11.23 8.73 -7.82
N SER A 294 -10.06 8.44 -7.24
CA SER A 294 -9.82 7.19 -6.51
C SER A 294 -10.83 7.01 -5.36
N ALA A 295 -11.00 8.04 -4.53
CA ALA A 295 -11.96 8.01 -3.42
C ALA A 295 -13.41 7.78 -3.88
N SER A 296 -13.82 8.33 -5.04
CA SER A 296 -15.16 8.12 -5.60
C SER A 296 -15.43 6.66 -5.93
N VAL A 297 -14.45 5.97 -6.52
CA VAL A 297 -14.57 4.54 -6.86
C VAL A 297 -14.56 3.69 -5.58
N VAL A 298 -13.73 4.04 -4.60
CA VAL A 298 -13.69 3.36 -3.29
C VAL A 298 -15.03 3.49 -2.56
N LEU A 299 -15.66 4.66 -2.55
CA LEU A 299 -16.97 4.85 -1.92
C LEU A 299 -18.04 3.98 -2.58
N ALA A 300 -18.11 3.94 -3.90
CA ALA A 300 -19.04 3.08 -4.63
C ALA A 300 -18.79 1.59 -4.36
N PHE A 301 -17.52 1.18 -4.29
CA PHE A 301 -17.16 -0.19 -3.89
C PHE A 301 -17.65 -0.51 -2.49
N LEU A 302 -17.40 0.36 -1.49
CA LEU A 302 -17.79 0.13 -0.10
C LEU A 302 -19.32 0.08 0.06
N GLU A 303 -20.08 0.91 -0.67
CA GLU A 303 -21.55 0.84 -0.70
C GLU A 303 -22.04 -0.51 -1.23
N ALA A 304 -21.46 -0.98 -2.33
CA ALA A 304 -21.80 -2.27 -2.92
C ALA A 304 -21.38 -3.44 -2.03
N TRP A 305 -20.25 -3.31 -1.31
CA TRP A 305 -19.77 -4.31 -0.37
C TRP A 305 -20.68 -4.47 0.85
N ALA A 306 -21.17 -3.37 1.40
CA ALA A 306 -22.13 -3.38 2.53
C ALA A 306 -23.50 -3.99 2.18
N ALA A 307 -23.82 -4.08 0.89
CA ALA A 307 -25.11 -4.61 0.41
C ALA A 307 -25.11 -6.14 0.20
N GLN A 308 -23.97 -6.83 0.42
CA GLN A 308 -23.85 -8.29 0.32
C GLN A 308 -24.29 -8.99 1.59
#